data_19cddb373878800fc3bcd96c48e50145
#
_entry.id   19cddb373878800fc3bcd96c48e50145
#
_cell.length_a   1.000
_cell.length_b   1.000
_cell.length_c   1.000
_cell.angle_alpha   90.00
_cell.angle_beta   90.00
_cell.angle_gamma   90.00
#
_symmetry.space_group_name_H-M   'P 1'
#
loop_
_entity.id
_entity.type
_entity.pdbx_description
1 polymer ?
#
loop_
_entity_poly.entity_id
_entity_poly.type
_entity_poly.pdbx_seq_one_letter_code
_entity_poly.pdbx_strand_id
1 'polypeptide(L)'
;DQNDPETVRQGAPAFLLMLDGFISGDPDNQALLLTGSLLYAAYASAFVEDRQRQRRLADKSFNYARRAICLSHKDFCAVIDKPMASFRKPLGDFEPDDVPVLFGFASAWATWIQVNSDDWNATIQLPKVAALMTRIIELDEAYNHGNAHVYLGVLSTQLPAEFGGRQRIPLAAFAQLHQGARGQNDRNTH
;
A
#
# COMPACT_ATOMS: atom_id res chain seq x y z
N ASP A 1 -24.59 -0.45 -11.15
CA ASP A 1 -23.75 -1.30 -10.25
C ASP A 1 -23.34 -2.55 -11.02
N GLN A 2 -22.04 -2.66 -11.32
CA GLN A 2 -21.50 -3.85 -11.96
C GLN A 2 -21.07 -4.82 -10.86
N ASN A 3 -21.94 -5.78 -10.54
CA ASN A 3 -21.70 -6.77 -9.47
C ASN A 3 -21.18 -8.11 -10.04
N ASP A 4 -20.80 -8.16 -11.31
CA ASP A 4 -20.24 -9.35 -11.94
C ASP A 4 -18.70 -9.26 -12.01
N PRO A 5 -17.97 -10.00 -11.15
CA PRO A 5 -16.51 -10.00 -11.14
C PRO A 5 -15.90 -10.46 -12.47
N GLU A 6 -16.59 -11.34 -13.20
CA GLU A 6 -16.10 -11.84 -14.49
C GLU A 6 -16.11 -10.75 -15.57
N THR A 7 -17.17 -9.96 -15.63
CA THR A 7 -17.24 -8.79 -16.54
C THR A 7 -16.12 -7.80 -16.21
N VAL A 8 -15.86 -7.54 -14.91
CA VAL A 8 -14.76 -6.68 -14.50
C VAL A 8 -13.40 -7.27 -14.90
N ARG A 9 -13.20 -8.56 -14.68
CA ARG A 9 -11.97 -9.28 -15.05
C ARG A 9 -11.64 -9.16 -16.53
N GLN A 10 -12.65 -9.27 -17.39
CA GLN A 10 -12.49 -9.21 -18.84
C GLN A 10 -12.36 -7.77 -19.36
N GLY A 11 -13.07 -6.81 -18.78
CA GLY A 11 -13.08 -5.42 -19.24
C GLY A 11 -11.91 -4.58 -18.71
N ALA A 12 -11.42 -4.87 -17.50
CA ALA A 12 -10.37 -4.08 -16.86
C ALA A 12 -9.07 -3.96 -17.68
N PRO A 13 -8.59 -4.99 -18.42
CA PRO A 13 -7.39 -4.85 -19.25
C PRO A 13 -7.49 -3.75 -20.30
N ALA A 14 -8.65 -3.62 -20.98
CA ALA A 14 -8.84 -2.56 -21.97
C ALA A 14 -8.80 -1.18 -21.34
N PHE A 15 -9.41 -1.04 -20.15
CA PHE A 15 -9.39 0.22 -19.39
C PHE A 15 -7.99 0.57 -18.92
N LEU A 16 -7.19 -0.41 -18.45
CA LEU A 16 -5.79 -0.20 -18.05
C LEU A 16 -4.93 0.27 -19.23
N LEU A 17 -5.14 -0.28 -20.44
CA LEU A 17 -4.43 0.16 -21.65
C LEU A 17 -4.82 1.59 -22.04
N MET A 18 -6.09 1.93 -21.92
CA MET A 18 -6.56 3.29 -22.18
C MET A 18 -5.95 4.29 -21.18
N LEU A 19 -5.88 3.93 -19.91
CA LEU A 19 -5.23 4.72 -18.86
C LEU A 19 -3.73 4.93 -19.13
N ASP A 20 -3.05 3.90 -19.64
CA ASP A 20 -1.65 4.04 -20.08
C ASP A 20 -1.52 5.07 -21.21
N GLY A 21 -2.47 5.10 -22.13
CA GLY A 21 -2.54 6.11 -23.19
C GLY A 21 -2.66 7.52 -22.62
N PHE A 22 -3.53 7.73 -21.65
CA PHE A 22 -3.66 9.03 -20.97
C PHE A 22 -2.40 9.42 -20.21
N ILE A 23 -1.79 8.50 -19.45
CA ILE A 23 -0.53 8.75 -18.75
C ILE A 23 0.61 9.06 -19.75
N SER A 24 0.60 8.43 -20.92
CA SER A 24 1.60 8.72 -21.97
C SER A 24 1.41 10.10 -22.60
N GLY A 25 0.16 10.56 -22.70
CA GLY A 25 -0.17 11.88 -23.22
C GLY A 25 0.10 13.02 -22.23
N ASP A 26 0.00 12.73 -20.93
CA ASP A 26 0.27 13.67 -19.83
C ASP A 26 1.08 12.97 -18.73
N PRO A 27 2.41 12.79 -18.96
CA PRO A 27 3.25 11.94 -18.11
C PRO A 27 3.53 12.50 -16.72
N ASP A 28 3.31 13.79 -16.51
CA ASP A 28 3.52 14.48 -15.24
C ASP A 28 2.22 14.77 -14.49
N ASN A 29 1.13 14.14 -14.90
CA ASN A 29 -0.16 14.22 -14.20
C ASN A 29 -0.18 13.27 -12.99
N GLN A 30 0.02 13.84 -11.80
CA GLN A 30 0.08 13.10 -10.55
C GLN A 30 -1.19 12.28 -10.28
N ALA A 31 -2.37 12.85 -10.58
CA ALA A 31 -3.65 12.16 -10.35
C ALA A 31 -3.81 10.94 -11.28
N LEU A 32 -3.43 11.05 -12.56
CA LEU A 32 -3.43 9.93 -13.50
C LEU A 32 -2.44 8.83 -13.07
N LEU A 33 -1.25 9.22 -12.62
CA LEU A 33 -0.25 8.29 -12.12
C LEU A 33 -0.73 7.51 -10.89
N LEU A 34 -1.35 8.19 -9.91
CA LEU A 34 -1.91 7.55 -8.72
C LEU A 34 -3.08 6.64 -9.09
N THR A 35 -3.96 7.06 -9.99
CA THR A 35 -5.06 6.24 -10.49
C THR A 35 -4.53 4.99 -11.20
N GLY A 36 -3.52 5.14 -12.05
CA GLY A 36 -2.85 4.04 -12.72
C GLY A 36 -2.24 3.06 -11.72
N SER A 37 -1.52 3.56 -10.73
CA SER A 37 -0.94 2.74 -9.67
C SER A 37 -2.01 1.91 -8.96
N LEU A 38 -3.07 2.54 -8.48
CA LEU A 38 -4.17 1.88 -7.76
C LEU A 38 -4.84 0.79 -8.60
N LEU A 39 -5.18 1.09 -9.85
CA LEU A 39 -5.92 0.16 -10.70
C LEU A 39 -5.05 -1.03 -11.15
N TYR A 40 -3.76 -0.81 -11.43
CA TYR A 40 -2.83 -1.90 -11.73
C TYR A 40 -2.62 -2.81 -10.51
N ALA A 41 -2.49 -2.26 -9.29
CA ALA A 41 -2.40 -3.04 -8.05
C ALA A 41 -3.66 -3.86 -7.80
N ALA A 42 -4.83 -3.23 -7.91
CA ALA A 42 -6.12 -3.88 -7.71
C ALA A 42 -6.35 -5.03 -8.70
N TYR A 43 -6.08 -4.79 -9.98
CA TYR A 43 -6.22 -5.82 -11.01
C TYR A 43 -5.24 -6.99 -10.80
N ALA A 44 -3.99 -6.70 -10.48
CA ALA A 44 -2.97 -7.72 -10.20
C ALA A 44 -3.36 -8.60 -9.01
N SER A 45 -3.91 -8.01 -7.95
CA SER A 45 -4.26 -8.72 -6.72
C SER A 45 -5.56 -9.52 -6.85
N ALA A 46 -6.56 -8.99 -7.57
CA ALA A 46 -7.89 -9.60 -7.61
C ALA A 46 -8.08 -10.62 -8.74
N PHE A 47 -7.39 -10.46 -9.88
CA PHE A 47 -7.73 -11.16 -11.12
C PHE A 47 -6.57 -11.87 -11.80
N VAL A 48 -5.34 -11.78 -11.26
CA VAL A 48 -4.16 -12.38 -11.90
C VAL A 48 -3.59 -13.50 -11.05
N GLU A 49 -3.68 -14.73 -11.53
CA GLU A 49 -3.13 -15.92 -10.86
C GLU A 49 -1.67 -16.21 -11.26
N ASP A 50 -1.28 -15.87 -12.49
CA ASP A 50 0.09 -16.05 -12.96
C ASP A 50 1.06 -15.12 -12.25
N ARG A 51 1.98 -15.69 -11.46
CA ARG A 51 2.93 -14.93 -10.63
C ARG A 51 3.81 -13.98 -11.43
N GLN A 52 4.27 -14.39 -12.61
CA GLN A 52 5.14 -13.55 -13.42
C GLN A 52 4.38 -12.33 -13.95
N ARG A 53 3.13 -12.53 -14.38
CA ARG A 53 2.25 -11.44 -14.82
C ARG A 53 1.92 -10.53 -13.64
N GLN A 54 1.62 -11.10 -12.48
CA GLN A 54 1.33 -10.36 -11.24
C GLN A 54 2.50 -9.44 -10.86
N ARG A 55 3.75 -9.94 -10.92
CA ARG A 55 4.96 -9.14 -10.69
C ARG A 55 5.08 -7.97 -11.68
N ARG A 56 4.92 -8.22 -12.99
CA ARG A 56 4.96 -7.12 -13.98
C ARG A 56 3.94 -6.03 -13.73
N LEU A 57 2.74 -6.39 -13.30
CA LEU A 57 1.69 -5.41 -12.99
C LEU A 57 1.97 -4.67 -11.67
N ALA A 58 2.50 -5.37 -10.66
CA ALA A 58 2.96 -4.76 -9.42
C ALA A 58 4.13 -3.80 -9.65
N ASP A 59 5.10 -4.17 -10.49
CA ASP A 59 6.21 -3.28 -10.90
C ASP A 59 5.66 -2.01 -11.55
N LYS A 60 4.69 -2.15 -12.45
CA LYS A 60 4.07 -1.01 -13.13
C LYS A 60 3.33 -0.10 -12.17
N SER A 61 2.53 -0.69 -11.28
CA SER A 61 1.84 0.03 -10.21
C SER A 61 2.83 0.83 -9.35
N PHE A 62 3.88 0.18 -8.85
CA PHE A 62 4.89 0.81 -8.02
C PHE A 62 5.64 1.93 -8.76
N ASN A 63 5.98 1.74 -10.04
CA ASN A 63 6.62 2.76 -10.86
C ASN A 63 5.73 4.00 -11.05
N TYR A 64 4.42 3.84 -11.25
CA TYR A 64 3.49 4.96 -11.35
C TYR A 64 3.39 5.72 -10.03
N ALA A 65 3.26 5.03 -8.90
CA ALA A 65 3.23 5.65 -7.58
C ALA A 65 4.54 6.41 -7.27
N ARG A 66 5.69 5.81 -7.62
CA ARG A 66 7.01 6.44 -7.45
C ARG A 66 7.12 7.71 -8.28
N ARG A 67 6.69 7.69 -9.54
CA ARG A 67 6.66 8.89 -10.38
C ARG A 67 5.76 9.96 -9.76
N ALA A 68 4.55 9.59 -9.31
CA ALA A 68 3.61 10.52 -8.72
C ALA A 68 4.19 11.28 -7.51
N ILE A 69 4.83 10.57 -6.56
CA ILE A 69 5.43 11.23 -5.40
C ILE A 69 6.66 12.04 -5.76
N CYS A 70 7.44 11.62 -6.77
CA CYS A 70 8.62 12.32 -7.22
C CYS A 70 8.32 13.65 -7.95
N LEU A 71 7.10 13.86 -8.44
CA LEU A 71 6.69 15.13 -9.03
C LEU A 71 6.63 16.26 -7.99
N SER A 72 6.10 15.96 -6.79
CA SER A 72 5.92 16.94 -5.72
C SER A 72 7.06 16.94 -4.69
N HIS A 73 7.72 15.80 -4.46
CA HIS A 73 8.71 15.62 -3.38
C HIS A 73 10.07 15.14 -3.90
N LYS A 74 10.80 16.02 -4.56
CA LYS A 74 12.10 15.70 -5.20
C LYS A 74 13.17 15.26 -4.20
N ASP A 75 13.21 15.87 -3.02
CA ASP A 75 14.19 15.54 -1.98
C ASP A 75 13.92 14.15 -1.40
N PHE A 76 12.67 13.80 -1.19
CA PHE A 76 12.28 12.45 -0.81
C PHE A 76 12.60 11.45 -1.92
N CYS A 77 12.34 11.81 -3.18
CA CYS A 77 12.65 10.95 -4.33
C CYS A 77 14.15 10.58 -4.39
N ALA A 78 15.05 11.52 -4.06
CA ALA A 78 16.49 11.30 -4.06
C ALA A 78 16.95 10.27 -3.00
N VAL A 79 16.12 9.98 -1.99
CA VAL A 79 16.47 9.08 -0.87
C VAL A 79 15.67 7.79 -0.81
N ILE A 80 14.71 7.58 -1.71
CA ILE A 80 13.85 6.36 -1.72
C ILE A 80 14.70 5.09 -1.67
N ASP A 81 15.78 5.02 -2.45
CA ASP A 81 16.66 3.84 -2.55
C ASP A 81 17.83 3.88 -1.55
N LYS A 82 17.94 4.93 -0.73
CA LYS A 82 19.04 5.08 0.24
C LYS A 82 18.76 4.27 1.52
N PRO A 83 19.80 4.02 2.35
CA PRO A 83 19.63 3.41 3.67
C PRO A 83 18.61 4.14 4.53
N MET A 84 18.00 3.43 5.49
CA MET A 84 16.91 3.90 6.34
C MET A 84 17.20 5.24 7.04
N ALA A 85 18.43 5.47 7.47
CA ALA A 85 18.83 6.73 8.13
C ALA A 85 18.69 7.96 7.20
N SER A 86 18.98 7.80 5.91
CA SER A 86 18.80 8.87 4.91
C SER A 86 17.34 8.98 4.48
N PHE A 87 16.66 7.84 4.33
CA PHE A 87 15.27 7.76 3.92
C PHE A 87 14.33 8.50 4.89
N ARG A 88 14.59 8.42 6.20
CA ARG A 88 13.75 9.04 7.23
C ARG A 88 13.82 10.55 7.27
N LYS A 89 14.93 11.16 6.82
CA LYS A 89 15.17 12.61 6.98
C LYS A 89 14.05 13.46 6.39
N PRO A 90 13.64 13.31 5.12
CA PRO A 90 12.60 14.15 4.54
C PRO A 90 11.17 13.74 4.90
N LEU A 91 10.96 12.70 5.71
CA LEU A 91 9.59 12.32 6.12
C LEU A 91 8.93 13.40 6.97
N GLY A 92 9.71 14.20 7.70
CA GLY A 92 9.21 15.33 8.49
C GLY A 92 8.65 16.47 7.65
N ASP A 93 9.06 16.58 6.38
CA ASP A 93 8.67 17.67 5.48
C ASP A 93 7.30 17.45 4.81
N PHE A 94 6.72 16.25 4.93
CA PHE A 94 5.37 15.98 4.44
C PHE A 94 4.32 16.66 5.31
N GLU A 95 3.31 17.24 4.67
CA GLU A 95 2.17 17.92 5.27
C GLU A 95 0.87 17.11 5.10
N PRO A 96 -0.23 17.46 5.80
CA PRO A 96 -1.52 16.74 5.69
C PRO A 96 -2.05 16.64 4.24
N ASP A 97 -1.82 17.67 3.42
CA ASP A 97 -2.24 17.69 2.01
C ASP A 97 -1.49 16.68 1.14
N ASP A 98 -0.34 16.19 1.61
CA ASP A 98 0.47 15.17 0.92
C ASP A 98 0.02 13.74 1.21
N VAL A 99 -0.86 13.54 2.20
CA VAL A 99 -1.29 12.21 2.63
C VAL A 99 -1.82 11.35 1.48
N PRO A 100 -2.62 11.86 0.53
CA PRO A 100 -3.09 11.04 -0.59
C PRO A 100 -1.97 10.47 -1.45
N VAL A 101 -0.95 11.26 -1.81
CA VAL A 101 0.17 10.79 -2.63
C VAL A 101 1.10 9.88 -1.82
N LEU A 102 1.33 10.20 -0.55
CA LEU A 102 2.15 9.40 0.35
C LEU A 102 1.54 8.02 0.59
N PHE A 103 0.23 7.96 0.84
CA PHE A 103 -0.51 6.70 1.01
C PHE A 103 -0.53 5.88 -0.27
N GLY A 104 -0.79 6.52 -1.43
CA GLY A 104 -0.74 5.85 -2.73
C GLY A 104 0.62 5.21 -3.00
N PHE A 105 1.71 5.93 -2.71
CA PHE A 105 3.06 5.40 -2.85
C PHE A 105 3.36 4.27 -1.86
N ALA A 106 3.05 4.45 -0.58
CA ALA A 106 3.32 3.45 0.46
C ALA A 106 2.54 2.14 0.24
N SER A 107 1.27 2.23 -0.17
CA SER A 107 0.41 1.06 -0.46
C SER A 107 0.87 0.31 -1.71
N ALA A 108 1.26 1.02 -2.77
CA ALA A 108 1.82 0.39 -3.97
C ALA A 108 3.14 -0.31 -3.67
N TRP A 109 3.99 0.27 -2.83
CA TRP A 109 5.25 -0.35 -2.40
C TRP A 109 4.99 -1.60 -1.55
N ALA A 110 4.05 -1.55 -0.60
CA ALA A 110 3.64 -2.71 0.18
C ALA A 110 3.17 -3.86 -0.72
N THR A 111 2.32 -3.56 -1.71
CA THR A 111 1.83 -4.54 -2.68
C THR A 111 2.98 -5.13 -3.51
N TRP A 112 3.90 -4.30 -3.96
CA TRP A 112 5.08 -4.76 -4.69
C TRP A 112 5.95 -5.70 -3.86
N ILE A 113 6.21 -5.36 -2.58
CA ILE A 113 6.96 -6.25 -1.68
C ILE A 113 6.22 -7.57 -1.47
N GLN A 114 4.91 -7.54 -1.28
CA GLN A 114 4.10 -8.73 -1.07
C GLN A 114 4.18 -9.70 -2.27
N VAL A 115 4.08 -9.18 -3.49
CA VAL A 115 4.16 -9.97 -4.72
C VAL A 115 5.57 -10.53 -4.93
N ASN A 116 6.60 -9.84 -4.47
CA ASN A 116 8.00 -10.22 -4.54
C ASN A 116 8.55 -10.75 -3.20
N SER A 117 7.71 -11.34 -2.35
CA SER A 117 8.07 -11.76 -0.98
C SER A 117 9.12 -12.88 -0.91
N ASP A 118 9.39 -13.56 -2.00
CA ASP A 118 10.48 -14.53 -2.17
C ASP A 118 11.84 -13.87 -2.50
N ASP A 119 11.85 -12.58 -2.85
CA ASP A 119 13.06 -11.78 -3.01
C ASP A 119 13.42 -11.07 -1.70
N TRP A 120 14.59 -11.42 -1.15
CA TRP A 120 15.13 -10.78 0.04
C TRP A 120 15.29 -9.26 -0.13
N ASN A 121 15.69 -8.80 -1.32
CA ASN A 121 15.85 -7.37 -1.61
C ASN A 121 14.53 -6.59 -1.57
N ALA A 122 13.41 -7.25 -1.83
CA ALA A 122 12.10 -6.64 -1.63
C ALA A 122 11.74 -6.61 -0.12
N THR A 123 11.93 -7.72 0.58
CA THR A 123 11.50 -7.88 1.97
C THR A 123 12.23 -6.93 2.93
N ILE A 124 13.54 -6.69 2.74
CA ILE A 124 14.32 -5.75 3.57
C ILE A 124 13.83 -4.30 3.47
N GLN A 125 12.94 -3.98 2.53
CA GLN A 125 12.36 -2.64 2.39
C GLN A 125 11.10 -2.42 3.24
N LEU A 126 10.56 -3.47 3.87
CA LEU A 126 9.39 -3.38 4.77
C LEU A 126 9.49 -2.27 5.82
N PRO A 127 10.65 -2.03 6.48
CA PRO A 127 10.78 -0.94 7.45
C PRO A 127 10.54 0.46 6.86
N LYS A 128 10.83 0.66 5.56
CA LYS A 128 10.56 1.93 4.88
C LYS A 128 9.06 2.15 4.71
N VAL A 129 8.33 1.11 4.28
CA VAL A 129 6.86 1.17 4.17
C VAL A 129 6.23 1.43 5.54
N ALA A 130 6.74 0.76 6.61
CA ALA A 130 6.26 1.01 7.96
C ALA A 130 6.48 2.47 8.39
N ALA A 131 7.63 3.07 8.07
CA ALA A 131 7.90 4.47 8.38
C ALA A 131 6.97 5.44 7.63
N LEU A 132 6.64 5.14 6.36
CA LEU A 132 5.65 5.91 5.59
C LEU A 132 4.25 5.82 6.21
N MET A 133 3.79 4.60 6.54
CA MET A 133 2.48 4.41 7.17
C MET A 133 2.39 5.09 8.55
N THR A 134 3.49 5.08 9.32
CA THR A 134 3.58 5.84 10.59
C THR A 134 3.42 7.32 10.33
N ARG A 135 4.13 7.89 9.34
CA ARG A 135 4.01 9.31 9.01
C ARG A 135 2.61 9.70 8.55
N ILE A 136 1.94 8.83 7.77
CA ILE A 136 0.54 9.05 7.36
C ILE A 136 -0.38 9.16 8.58
N ILE A 137 -0.23 8.27 9.56
CA ILE A 137 -1.03 8.30 10.80
C ILE A 137 -0.77 9.59 11.60
N GLU A 138 0.49 10.06 11.67
CA GLU A 138 0.84 11.31 12.33
C GLU A 138 0.20 12.54 11.65
N LEU A 139 0.03 12.51 10.33
CA LEU A 139 -0.54 13.60 9.54
C LEU A 139 -2.07 13.57 9.49
N ASP A 140 -2.64 12.39 9.26
CA ASP A 140 -4.09 12.15 9.22
C ASP A 140 -4.39 10.70 9.59
N GLU A 141 -4.67 10.44 10.86
CA GLU A 141 -4.96 9.11 11.39
C GLU A 141 -6.20 8.48 10.75
N ALA A 142 -7.19 9.30 10.39
CA ALA A 142 -8.46 8.85 9.84
C ALA A 142 -8.44 8.63 8.33
N TYR A 143 -7.37 9.04 7.64
CA TYR A 143 -7.28 8.93 6.20
C TYR A 143 -7.63 7.53 5.70
N ASN A 144 -8.48 7.48 4.67
CA ASN A 144 -8.94 6.23 4.06
C ASN A 144 -9.41 5.19 5.10
N HIS A 145 -10.26 5.65 6.04
CA HIS A 145 -10.81 4.83 7.14
C HIS A 145 -9.74 4.21 8.06
N GLY A 146 -8.62 4.87 8.27
CA GLY A 146 -7.53 4.39 9.12
C GLY A 146 -6.77 3.19 8.53
N ASN A 147 -6.80 2.99 7.22
CA ASN A 147 -6.14 1.87 6.55
C ASN A 147 -4.63 1.81 6.83
N ALA A 148 -3.96 2.92 7.14
CA ALA A 148 -2.55 2.92 7.51
C ALA A 148 -2.28 2.04 8.75
N HIS A 149 -3.20 1.99 9.73
CA HIS A 149 -3.11 1.08 10.87
C HIS A 149 -3.22 -0.39 10.47
N VAL A 150 -4.07 -0.71 9.49
CA VAL A 150 -4.19 -2.08 8.96
C VAL A 150 -2.87 -2.52 8.32
N TYR A 151 -2.26 -1.64 7.50
CA TYR A 151 -0.94 -1.91 6.92
C TYR A 151 0.11 -2.14 8.01
N LEU A 152 0.21 -1.28 9.02
CA LEU A 152 1.16 -1.46 10.13
C LEU A 152 0.89 -2.76 10.91
N GLY A 153 -0.37 -3.11 11.13
CA GLY A 153 -0.75 -4.37 11.75
C GLY A 153 -0.22 -5.58 10.98
N VAL A 154 -0.41 -5.62 9.67
CA VAL A 154 0.10 -6.68 8.79
C VAL A 154 1.63 -6.69 8.77
N LEU A 155 2.26 -5.51 8.58
CA LEU A 155 3.71 -5.39 8.54
C LEU A 155 4.36 -5.84 9.85
N SER A 156 3.75 -5.56 11.00
CA SER A 156 4.27 -5.97 12.31
C SER A 156 4.38 -7.49 12.48
N THR A 157 3.58 -8.26 11.74
CA THR A 157 3.66 -9.73 11.73
C THR A 157 4.76 -10.28 10.82
N GLN A 158 5.26 -9.47 9.90
CA GLN A 158 6.27 -9.85 8.91
C GLN A 158 7.66 -9.31 9.26
N LEU A 159 7.74 -8.25 10.06
CA LEU A 159 9.00 -7.65 10.49
C LEU A 159 9.64 -8.49 11.60
N PRO A 160 10.97 -8.71 11.56
CA PRO A 160 11.73 -9.22 12.69
C PRO A 160 11.57 -8.30 13.92
N ALA A 161 11.70 -8.88 15.14
CA ALA A 161 11.52 -8.13 16.38
C ALA A 161 12.48 -6.93 16.53
N GLU A 162 13.70 -7.03 15.99
CA GLU A 162 14.71 -5.96 15.93
C GLU A 162 14.28 -4.73 15.09
N PHE A 163 13.30 -4.89 14.19
CA PHE A 163 12.71 -3.82 13.40
C PHE A 163 11.32 -3.40 13.90
N GLY A 164 10.96 -3.77 15.14
CA GLY A 164 9.68 -3.43 15.75
C GLY A 164 8.55 -4.41 15.44
N GLY A 165 8.86 -5.57 14.84
CA GLY A 165 7.91 -6.66 14.62
C GLY A 165 7.44 -7.24 15.95
N ARG A 166 6.15 -7.46 16.10
CA ARG A 166 5.59 -8.24 17.22
C ARG A 166 5.61 -9.71 16.84
N GLN A 167 5.95 -10.58 17.81
CA GLN A 167 5.82 -12.02 17.63
C GLN A 167 4.42 -12.34 17.06
N ARG A 168 4.36 -13.26 16.09
CA ARG A 168 3.11 -13.75 15.50
C ARG A 168 2.09 -13.99 16.61
N ILE A 169 1.06 -13.16 16.67
CA ILE A 169 -0.14 -13.49 17.44
C ILE A 169 -0.80 -14.62 16.64
N PRO A 170 -0.98 -15.83 17.21
CA PRO A 170 -1.63 -16.91 16.49
C PRO A 170 -3.03 -16.47 16.05
N LEU A 171 -3.45 -16.85 14.84
CA LEU A 171 -4.80 -16.53 14.32
C LEU A 171 -5.92 -16.87 15.34
N ALA A 172 -5.68 -17.85 16.19
CA ALA A 172 -6.56 -18.22 17.31
C ALA A 172 -6.77 -17.08 18.33
N ALA A 173 -5.80 -16.20 18.54
CA ALA A 173 -5.94 -15.06 19.45
C ALA A 173 -6.83 -13.94 18.86
N PHE A 174 -6.83 -13.78 17.53
CA PHE A 174 -7.75 -12.86 16.85
C PHE A 174 -9.20 -13.33 16.94
N ALA A 175 -9.45 -14.64 16.86
CA ALA A 175 -10.79 -15.22 17.03
C ALA A 175 -11.36 -14.98 18.44
N GLN A 176 -10.49 -14.98 19.48
CA GLN A 176 -10.89 -14.72 20.87
C GLN A 176 -11.26 -13.26 21.13
N LEU A 177 -10.57 -12.30 20.50
CA LEU A 177 -10.89 -10.88 20.61
C LEU A 177 -12.27 -10.54 20.02
N HIS A 178 -12.67 -11.18 18.92
CA HIS A 178 -14.00 -11.02 18.33
C HIS A 178 -15.11 -11.73 19.10
N GLN A 179 -14.83 -12.77 19.86
CA GLN A 179 -15.83 -13.44 20.72
C GLN A 179 -16.05 -12.68 22.03
N GLY A 180 -15.04 -12.01 22.59
CA GLY A 180 -15.17 -11.17 23.78
C GLY A 180 -16.04 -9.92 23.58
N ALA A 181 -16.02 -9.35 22.38
CA ALA A 181 -16.83 -8.17 22.03
C ALA A 181 -18.33 -8.49 21.88
N ARG A 182 -18.70 -9.72 21.51
CA ARG A 182 -20.11 -10.15 21.41
C ARG A 182 -20.73 -10.52 22.76
N GLY A 183 -19.94 -10.98 23.72
CA GLY A 183 -20.43 -11.39 25.06
C GLY A 183 -20.73 -10.25 26.03
N GLN A 184 -20.36 -9.00 25.69
CA GLN A 184 -20.56 -7.84 26.57
C GLN A 184 -21.85 -7.06 26.25
N ASN A 185 -22.44 -7.31 25.06
CA ASN A 185 -23.69 -6.64 24.65
C ASN A 185 -24.96 -7.31 25.19
N ASP A 186 -24.89 -8.58 25.64
CA ASP A 186 -26.06 -9.31 26.14
C ASP A 186 -26.27 -9.18 27.65
N ARG A 187 -25.44 -8.44 28.37
CA ARG A 187 -25.58 -8.26 29.84
C ARG A 187 -26.19 -6.91 30.25
N ASN A 188 -26.60 -6.07 29.30
CA ASN A 188 -27.16 -4.76 29.61
C ASN A 188 -28.65 -4.62 29.24
N THR A 189 -29.37 -5.73 29.07
CA THR A 189 -30.82 -5.77 28.89
C THR A 189 -31.44 -6.73 29.91
N HIS A 190 -31.51 -6.27 31.17
CA HIS A 190 -32.51 -6.67 32.18
C HIS A 190 -32.65 -5.56 33.20
#